data_c9bb16d52561460630078ba9690633d9
#
_entry.id   c9bb16d52561460630078ba9690633d9
#
_cell.length_a   1.000
_cell.length_b   1.000
_cell.length_c   1.000
_cell.angle_alpha   90.00
_cell.angle_beta   90.00
_cell.angle_gamma   90.00
#
_symmetry.space_group_name_H-M   'P 1'
#
loop_
_entity.id
_entity.type
_entity.pdbx_description
1 polymer ?
#
loop_
_entity_poly.entity_id
_entity_poly.type
_entity_poly.pdbx_seq_one_letter_code
_entity_poly.pdbx_strand_id
1 'polypeptide(L)'
;DALLHVLHVLAAVTWLGGMAFAVLALHPVLVTRPIEERIPLIVPVLRRVFVLVGSSIVILVSTGAYFYFARLAVSPSLAGSRYGILMTAKFAVVLVMVLVFLRIVFRHYAAASDLARLEQPGSVRYAEIPVHLKRLTALVRVNLVLGTFVVLLVELALRT
;
A
#
# COMPACT_ATOMS: atom_id res chain seq x y z
N ASP A 1 5.74 4.63 25.06
CA ASP A 1 4.73 4.69 23.98
C ASP A 1 5.04 5.72 22.88
N ALA A 2 5.81 6.78 23.19
CA ALA A 2 6.15 7.81 22.19
C ALA A 2 6.90 7.22 20.97
N LEU A 3 7.86 6.33 21.17
CA LEU A 3 8.61 5.68 20.10
C LEU A 3 7.70 4.84 19.19
N LEU A 4 6.79 4.07 19.75
CA LEU A 4 5.82 3.28 18.97
C LEU A 4 4.91 4.18 18.14
N HIS A 5 4.51 5.33 18.68
CA HIS A 5 3.71 6.29 17.94
C HIS A 5 4.48 6.90 16.76
N VAL A 6 5.74 7.28 16.97
CA VAL A 6 6.61 7.76 15.89
C VAL A 6 6.78 6.69 14.80
N LEU A 7 7.05 5.44 15.19
CA LEU A 7 7.16 4.33 14.24
C LEU A 7 5.87 4.11 13.44
N HIS A 8 4.70 4.21 14.10
CA HIS A 8 3.40 4.10 13.45
C HIS A 8 3.20 5.20 12.39
N VAL A 9 3.49 6.45 12.75
CA VAL A 9 3.37 7.59 11.84
C VAL A 9 4.34 7.47 10.66
N LEU A 10 5.61 7.14 10.93
CA LEU A 10 6.62 6.95 9.89
C LEU A 10 6.23 5.81 8.93
N ALA A 11 5.69 4.72 9.45
CA ALA A 11 5.20 3.61 8.62
C ALA A 11 4.02 4.05 7.74
N ALA A 12 3.08 4.84 8.28
CA ALA A 12 1.96 5.38 7.50
C ALA A 12 2.44 6.32 6.39
N VAL A 13 3.37 7.23 6.69
CA VAL A 13 3.98 8.15 5.72
C VAL A 13 4.73 7.37 4.63
N THR A 14 5.50 6.34 5.00
CA THR A 14 6.23 5.50 4.05
C THR A 14 5.28 4.73 3.13
N TRP A 15 4.21 4.17 3.66
CA TRP A 15 3.21 3.45 2.84
C TRP A 15 2.50 4.38 1.88
N LEU A 16 1.89 5.46 2.36
CA LEU A 16 1.17 6.43 1.53
C LEU A 16 2.11 7.14 0.55
N GLY A 17 3.28 7.57 1.02
CA GLY A 17 4.30 8.22 0.19
C GLY A 17 4.85 7.30 -0.91
N GLY A 18 5.06 6.01 -0.62
CA GLY A 18 5.48 5.02 -1.61
C GLY A 18 4.43 4.82 -2.71
N MET A 19 3.14 4.77 -2.36
CA MET A 19 2.05 4.71 -3.35
C MET A 19 1.93 6.00 -4.17
N ALA A 20 2.00 7.15 -3.51
CA ALA A 20 1.98 8.45 -4.17
C ALA A 20 3.16 8.61 -5.14
N PHE A 21 4.37 8.27 -4.71
CA PHE A 21 5.55 8.26 -5.57
C PHE A 21 5.36 7.36 -6.80
N ALA A 22 4.89 6.13 -6.61
CA ALA A 22 4.68 5.18 -7.70
C ALA A 22 3.67 5.69 -8.75
N VAL A 23 2.58 6.34 -8.30
CA VAL A 23 1.50 6.82 -9.17
C VAL A 23 1.78 8.18 -9.78
N LEU A 24 2.28 9.13 -8.98
CA LEU A 24 2.39 10.54 -9.37
C LEU A 24 3.74 10.90 -9.99
N ALA A 25 4.82 10.19 -9.63
CA ALA A 25 6.16 10.48 -10.12
C ALA A 25 6.67 9.38 -11.07
N LEU A 26 6.72 8.13 -10.60
CA LEU A 26 7.35 7.04 -11.34
C LEU A 26 6.57 6.66 -12.61
N HIS A 27 5.26 6.42 -12.48
CA HIS A 27 4.43 5.96 -13.59
C HIS A 27 4.39 6.95 -14.77
N PRO A 28 4.17 8.26 -14.61
CA PRO A 28 4.12 9.22 -15.73
C PRO A 28 5.45 9.29 -16.51
N VAL A 29 6.58 9.22 -15.80
CA VAL A 29 7.92 9.28 -16.42
C VAL A 29 8.20 8.02 -17.23
N LEU A 30 7.82 6.85 -16.71
CA LEU A 30 8.14 5.59 -17.36
C LEU A 30 7.20 5.22 -18.49
N VAL A 31 5.94 5.68 -18.45
CA VAL A 31 4.94 5.34 -19.50
C VAL A 31 5.28 5.92 -20.87
N THR A 32 6.08 6.99 -20.91
CA THR A 32 6.54 7.63 -22.16
C THR A 32 7.69 6.89 -22.84
N ARG A 33 8.32 5.91 -22.16
CA ARG A 33 9.47 5.16 -22.70
C ARG A 33 9.01 3.91 -23.44
N PRO A 34 9.77 3.46 -24.46
CA PRO A 34 9.57 2.16 -25.08
C PRO A 34 9.55 1.03 -24.04
N ILE A 35 8.82 -0.03 -24.34
CA ILE A 35 8.59 -1.14 -23.38
C ILE A 35 9.89 -1.85 -23.00
N GLU A 36 10.82 -1.95 -23.96
CA GLU A 36 12.12 -2.60 -23.80
C GLU A 36 13.03 -1.88 -22.81
N GLU A 37 12.92 -0.55 -22.75
CA GLU A 37 13.66 0.28 -21.79
C GLU A 37 12.96 0.36 -20.45
N ARG A 38 11.61 0.40 -20.46
CA ARG A 38 10.80 0.60 -19.28
C ARG A 38 10.82 -0.60 -18.33
N ILE A 39 10.71 -1.81 -18.85
CA ILE A 39 10.58 -3.01 -18.02
C ILE A 39 11.82 -3.28 -17.16
N PRO A 40 13.05 -3.22 -17.68
CA PRO A 40 14.27 -3.39 -16.88
C PRO A 40 14.42 -2.34 -15.76
N LEU A 41 13.83 -1.18 -15.91
CA LEU A 41 13.85 -0.10 -14.91
C LEU A 41 12.75 -0.29 -13.85
N ILE A 42 11.50 -0.52 -14.30
CA ILE A 42 10.35 -0.49 -13.39
C ILE A 42 10.31 -1.72 -12.46
N VAL A 43 10.65 -2.91 -12.94
CA VAL A 43 10.54 -4.15 -12.16
C VAL A 43 11.44 -4.13 -10.92
N PRO A 44 12.75 -3.80 -10.99
CA PRO A 44 13.59 -3.72 -9.80
C PRO A 44 13.23 -2.55 -8.87
N VAL A 45 12.77 -1.42 -9.40
CA VAL A 45 12.29 -0.30 -8.57
C VAL A 45 11.06 -0.71 -7.77
N LEU A 46 10.06 -1.33 -8.42
CA LEU A 46 8.86 -1.81 -7.73
C LEU A 46 9.20 -2.83 -6.65
N ARG A 47 10.17 -3.72 -6.87
CA ARG A 47 10.62 -4.67 -5.85
C ARG A 47 11.04 -3.96 -4.57
N ARG A 48 11.86 -2.92 -4.68
CA ARG A 48 12.34 -2.14 -3.53
C ARG A 48 11.19 -1.40 -2.84
N VAL A 49 10.33 -0.77 -3.63
CA VAL A 49 9.14 -0.08 -3.11
C VAL A 49 8.22 -1.05 -2.35
N PHE A 50 7.98 -2.26 -2.88
CA PHE A 50 7.13 -3.24 -2.21
C PHE A 50 7.74 -3.82 -0.93
N VAL A 51 9.06 -3.96 -0.84
CA VAL A 51 9.72 -4.34 0.41
C VAL A 51 9.54 -3.24 1.46
N LEU A 52 9.78 -1.97 1.11
CA LEU A 52 9.58 -0.84 2.00
C LEU A 52 8.13 -0.71 2.45
N VAL A 53 7.19 -0.79 1.52
CA VAL A 53 5.75 -0.71 1.82
C VAL A 53 5.31 -1.92 2.65
N GLY A 54 5.77 -3.13 2.33
CA GLY A 54 5.43 -4.34 3.07
C GLY A 54 5.90 -4.30 4.53
N SER A 55 7.14 -3.89 4.78
CA SER A 55 7.62 -3.68 6.16
C SER A 55 6.86 -2.58 6.90
N SER A 56 6.51 -1.49 6.20
CA SER A 56 5.67 -0.44 6.78
C SER A 56 4.27 -0.93 7.16
N ILE A 57 3.65 -1.79 6.35
CA ILE A 57 2.36 -2.41 6.66
C ILE A 57 2.46 -3.25 7.94
N VAL A 58 3.50 -4.08 8.08
CA VAL A 58 3.69 -4.89 9.30
C VAL A 58 3.80 -4.01 10.53
N ILE A 59 4.65 -2.98 10.49
CA ILE A 59 4.81 -2.04 11.60
C ILE A 59 3.47 -1.33 11.91
N LEU A 60 2.79 -0.83 10.90
CA LEU A 60 1.56 -0.06 11.04
C LEU A 60 0.41 -0.89 11.62
N VAL A 61 0.24 -2.14 11.16
CA VAL A 61 -0.80 -3.04 11.65
C VAL A 61 -0.49 -3.45 13.10
N SER A 62 0.75 -3.84 13.40
CA SER A 62 1.16 -4.26 14.75
C SER A 62 1.02 -3.14 15.77
N THR A 63 1.54 -1.95 15.47
CA THR A 63 1.45 -0.79 16.37
C THR A 63 0.02 -0.27 16.49
N GLY A 64 -0.74 -0.25 15.40
CA GLY A 64 -2.14 0.16 15.41
C GLY A 64 -3.03 -0.77 16.23
N ALA A 65 -2.84 -2.09 16.10
CA ALA A 65 -3.52 -3.09 16.93
C ALA A 65 -3.16 -2.91 18.42
N TYR A 66 -1.88 -2.75 18.73
CA TYR A 66 -1.42 -2.49 20.10
C TYR A 66 -2.12 -1.28 20.71
N PHE A 67 -2.14 -0.12 20.03
CA PHE A 67 -2.78 1.09 20.54
C PHE A 67 -4.28 0.92 20.74
N TYR A 68 -4.94 0.22 19.83
CA TYR A 68 -6.38 -0.01 19.92
C TYR A 68 -6.74 -0.89 21.11
N PHE A 69 -6.09 -2.04 21.25
CA PHE A 69 -6.37 -2.97 22.34
C PHE A 69 -5.94 -2.43 23.70
N ALA A 70 -4.79 -1.74 23.78
CA ALA A 70 -4.36 -1.09 25.02
C ALA A 70 -5.39 -0.06 25.51
N ARG A 71 -5.99 0.70 24.59
CA ARG A 71 -7.02 1.70 24.92
C ARG A 71 -8.34 1.06 25.37
N LEU A 72 -8.76 -0.03 24.70
CA LEU A 72 -9.95 -0.80 25.11
C LEU A 72 -9.78 -1.48 26.48
N ALA A 73 -8.57 -1.94 26.80
CA ALA A 73 -8.30 -2.56 28.12
C ALA A 73 -8.47 -1.55 29.27
N VAL A 74 -8.14 -0.28 29.04
CA VAL A 74 -8.34 0.80 30.04
C VAL A 74 -9.78 1.29 30.10
N SER A 75 -10.46 1.35 28.96
CA SER A 75 -11.83 1.89 28.87
C SER A 75 -12.68 1.06 27.90
N PRO A 76 -13.27 -0.07 28.36
CA PRO A 76 -14.06 -0.96 27.52
C PRO A 76 -15.30 -0.30 26.89
N SER A 77 -15.86 0.72 27.54
CA SER A 77 -17.01 1.50 27.03
C SER A 77 -16.72 2.25 25.73
N LEU A 78 -15.43 2.47 25.41
CA LEU A 78 -15.02 3.09 24.15
C LEU A 78 -15.43 2.28 22.92
N ALA A 79 -15.60 0.95 23.03
CA ALA A 79 -15.98 0.11 21.89
C ALA A 79 -17.32 0.54 21.26
N GLY A 80 -18.31 0.95 22.09
CA GLY A 80 -19.61 1.45 21.63
C GLY A 80 -19.66 2.96 21.35
N SER A 81 -18.59 3.68 21.63
CA SER A 81 -18.52 5.12 21.39
C SER A 81 -18.31 5.45 19.90
N ARG A 82 -18.57 6.69 19.53
CA ARG A 82 -18.27 7.20 18.18
C ARG A 82 -16.81 6.98 17.80
N TYR A 83 -15.89 7.19 18.73
CA TYR A 83 -14.46 6.90 18.55
C TYR A 83 -14.22 5.41 18.20
N GLY A 84 -14.81 4.49 18.97
CA GLY A 84 -14.64 3.04 18.75
C GLY A 84 -15.18 2.60 17.38
N ILE A 85 -16.35 3.12 16.98
CA ILE A 85 -16.95 2.85 15.67
C ILE A 85 -16.02 3.33 14.54
N LEU A 86 -15.48 4.56 14.62
CA LEU A 86 -14.58 5.11 13.62
C LEU A 86 -13.25 4.34 13.55
N MET A 87 -12.72 3.91 14.70
CA MET A 87 -11.49 3.06 14.73
C MET A 87 -11.74 1.69 14.13
N THR A 88 -12.87 1.07 14.38
CA THR A 88 -13.25 -0.21 13.76
C THR A 88 -13.39 -0.06 12.25
N ALA A 89 -14.06 0.99 11.79
CA ALA A 89 -14.16 1.30 10.35
C ALA A 89 -12.78 1.50 9.71
N LYS A 90 -11.88 2.22 10.39
CA LYS A 90 -10.46 2.36 9.96
C LYS A 90 -9.79 1.01 9.80
N PHE A 91 -9.91 0.09 10.77
CA PHE A 91 -9.31 -1.23 10.67
C PHE A 91 -9.87 -2.04 9.50
N ALA A 92 -11.18 -1.97 9.24
CA ALA A 92 -11.79 -2.62 8.09
C ALA A 92 -11.21 -2.10 6.76
N VAL A 93 -11.07 -0.78 6.61
CA VAL A 93 -10.46 -0.18 5.41
C VAL A 93 -9.00 -0.57 5.28
N VAL A 94 -8.22 -0.54 6.36
CA VAL A 94 -6.80 -0.98 6.34
C VAL A 94 -6.69 -2.44 5.94
N LEU A 95 -7.58 -3.32 6.41
CA LEU A 95 -7.61 -4.73 6.00
C LEU A 95 -7.83 -4.86 4.49
N VAL A 96 -8.79 -4.13 3.92
CA VAL A 96 -9.01 -4.09 2.46
C VAL A 96 -7.75 -3.61 1.74
N MET A 97 -7.09 -2.57 2.24
CA MET A 97 -5.85 -2.05 1.66
C MET A 97 -4.71 -3.09 1.67
N VAL A 98 -4.59 -3.88 2.75
CA VAL A 98 -3.62 -4.97 2.86
C VAL A 98 -3.93 -6.07 1.84
N LEU A 99 -5.20 -6.48 1.69
CA LEU A 99 -5.61 -7.48 0.70
C LEU A 99 -5.32 -7.01 -0.73
N VAL A 100 -5.58 -5.74 -1.03
CA VAL A 100 -5.22 -5.13 -2.32
C VAL A 100 -3.71 -5.15 -2.53
N PHE A 101 -2.91 -4.81 -1.53
CA PHE A 101 -1.45 -4.87 -1.59
C PHE A 101 -0.93 -6.30 -1.86
N LEU A 102 -1.45 -7.29 -1.16
CA LEU A 102 -1.10 -8.70 -1.39
C LEU A 102 -1.45 -9.13 -2.82
N ARG A 103 -2.62 -8.74 -3.33
CA ARG A 103 -3.00 -8.97 -4.73
C ARG A 103 -2.06 -8.31 -5.73
N ILE A 104 -1.62 -7.08 -5.45
CA ILE A 104 -0.63 -6.37 -6.28
C ILE A 104 0.67 -7.16 -6.34
N VAL A 105 1.21 -7.55 -5.20
CA VAL A 105 2.53 -8.20 -5.09
C VAL A 105 2.48 -9.62 -5.66
N PHE A 106 1.56 -10.46 -5.18
CA PHE A 106 1.56 -11.89 -5.49
C PHE A 106 0.94 -12.25 -6.84
N ARG A 107 0.10 -11.38 -7.41
CA ARG A 107 -0.52 -11.67 -8.71
C ARG A 107 0.06 -10.83 -9.84
N HIS A 108 0.07 -9.52 -9.70
CA HIS A 108 0.42 -8.64 -10.83
C HIS A 108 1.91 -8.40 -10.95
N TYR A 109 2.58 -8.11 -9.82
CA TYR A 109 4.01 -7.91 -9.81
C TYR A 109 4.77 -9.23 -10.06
N ALA A 110 4.39 -10.33 -9.40
CA ALA A 110 4.99 -11.63 -9.60
C ALA A 110 4.92 -12.04 -11.09
N ALA A 111 3.72 -11.99 -11.70
CA ALA A 111 3.57 -12.32 -13.13
C ALA A 111 4.42 -11.41 -14.04
N ALA A 112 4.43 -10.10 -13.80
CA ALA A 112 5.25 -9.16 -14.59
C ALA A 112 6.75 -9.43 -14.41
N SER A 113 7.19 -9.74 -13.19
CA SER A 113 8.59 -10.05 -12.87
C SER A 113 9.04 -11.38 -13.51
N ASP A 114 8.20 -12.40 -13.46
CA ASP A 114 8.52 -13.71 -14.05
C ASP A 114 8.59 -13.62 -15.58
N LEU A 115 7.64 -12.96 -16.23
CA LEU A 115 7.67 -12.70 -17.66
C LEU A 115 8.92 -11.90 -18.07
N ALA A 116 9.30 -10.89 -17.29
CA ALA A 116 10.49 -10.08 -17.57
C ALA A 116 11.80 -10.87 -17.43
N ARG A 117 11.81 -11.97 -16.66
CA ARG A 117 13.00 -12.82 -16.43
C ARG A 117 13.09 -13.97 -17.45
N LEU A 118 11.96 -14.52 -17.86
CA LEU A 118 11.88 -15.75 -18.65
C LEU A 118 11.71 -15.49 -20.14
N GLU A 119 11.14 -14.37 -20.54
CA GLU A 119 10.78 -14.07 -21.91
C GLU A 119 11.74 -13.06 -22.54
N GLN A 120 12.06 -13.26 -23.81
CA GLN A 120 12.87 -12.32 -24.57
C GLN A 120 12.06 -11.10 -25.01
N PRO A 121 12.67 -9.89 -25.05
CA PRO A 121 12.03 -8.72 -25.63
C PRO A 121 11.53 -9.00 -27.05
N GLY A 122 10.27 -8.63 -27.32
CA GLY A 122 9.61 -8.89 -28.61
C GLY A 122 8.81 -10.19 -28.70
N SER A 123 8.87 -11.09 -27.70
CA SER A 123 7.99 -12.27 -27.65
C SER A 123 6.54 -11.88 -27.35
N VAL A 124 5.60 -12.71 -27.80
CA VAL A 124 4.15 -12.51 -27.53
C VAL A 124 3.87 -12.43 -26.04
N ARG A 125 4.53 -13.27 -25.24
CA ARG A 125 4.36 -13.30 -23.78
C ARG A 125 4.97 -12.07 -23.09
N TYR A 126 6.08 -11.55 -23.61
CA TYR A 126 6.66 -10.30 -23.12
C TYR A 126 5.67 -9.11 -23.26
N ALA A 127 4.87 -9.11 -24.32
CA ALA A 127 3.84 -8.10 -24.57
C ALA A 127 2.67 -8.13 -23.54
N GLU A 128 2.57 -9.16 -22.69
CA GLU A 128 1.59 -9.22 -21.61
C GLU A 128 2.00 -8.39 -20.37
N ILE A 129 3.29 -8.10 -20.21
CA ILE A 129 3.81 -7.36 -19.04
C ILE A 129 3.11 -6.01 -18.82
N PRO A 130 2.89 -5.16 -19.85
CA PRO A 130 2.16 -3.90 -19.70
C PRO A 130 0.76 -4.06 -19.14
N VAL A 131 0.07 -5.14 -19.45
CA VAL A 131 -1.28 -5.42 -18.94
C VAL A 131 -1.23 -5.62 -17.41
N HIS A 132 -0.25 -6.39 -16.92
CA HIS A 132 -0.03 -6.57 -15.49
C HIS A 132 0.35 -5.27 -14.80
N LEU A 133 1.26 -4.48 -15.38
CA LEU A 133 1.68 -3.18 -14.85
C LEU A 133 0.52 -2.18 -14.81
N LYS A 134 -0.34 -2.14 -15.84
CA LYS A 134 -1.54 -1.28 -15.86
C LYS A 134 -2.50 -1.64 -14.74
N ARG A 135 -2.79 -2.93 -14.54
CA ARG A 135 -3.66 -3.40 -13.44
C ARG A 135 -3.05 -3.10 -12.07
N LEU A 136 -1.74 -3.32 -11.92
CA LEU A 136 -1.00 -2.97 -10.72
C LEU A 136 -1.15 -1.48 -10.40
N THR A 137 -0.89 -0.60 -11.36
CA THR A 137 -1.00 0.86 -11.17
C THR A 137 -2.44 1.27 -10.81
N ALA A 138 -3.46 0.66 -11.43
CA ALA A 138 -4.85 0.92 -11.09
C ALA A 138 -5.16 0.54 -9.63
N LEU A 139 -4.70 -0.62 -9.18
CA LEU A 139 -4.88 -1.06 -7.80
C LEU A 139 -4.12 -0.18 -6.80
N VAL A 140 -2.90 0.29 -7.14
CA VAL A 140 -2.16 1.24 -6.30
C VAL A 140 -2.92 2.57 -6.17
N ARG A 141 -3.55 3.06 -7.24
CA ARG A 141 -4.41 4.27 -7.19
C ARG A 141 -5.59 4.08 -6.24
N VAL A 142 -6.29 2.95 -6.34
CA VAL A 142 -7.39 2.61 -5.42
C VAL A 142 -6.89 2.60 -3.98
N ASN A 143 -5.76 1.96 -3.75
CA ASN A 143 -5.17 1.87 -2.41
C ASN A 143 -4.74 3.25 -1.86
N LEU A 144 -4.24 4.13 -2.71
CA LEU A 144 -3.90 5.52 -2.34
C LEU A 144 -5.14 6.32 -1.92
N VAL A 145 -6.24 6.19 -2.65
CA VAL A 145 -7.53 6.82 -2.30
C VAL A 145 -8.05 6.29 -0.96
N LEU A 146 -8.04 4.97 -0.76
CA LEU A 146 -8.42 4.35 0.51
C LEU A 146 -7.54 4.84 1.67
N GLY A 147 -6.22 4.96 1.45
CA GLY A 147 -5.29 5.46 2.45
C GLY A 147 -5.55 6.92 2.83
N THR A 148 -5.87 7.77 1.87
CA THR A 148 -6.30 9.16 2.13
C THR A 148 -7.58 9.18 2.96
N PHE A 149 -8.54 8.30 2.64
CA PHE A 149 -9.78 8.17 3.41
C PHE A 149 -9.51 7.72 4.86
N VAL A 150 -8.57 6.80 5.09
CA VAL A 150 -8.15 6.38 6.44
C VAL A 150 -7.61 7.56 7.24
N VAL A 151 -6.79 8.44 6.63
CA VAL A 151 -6.28 9.64 7.29
C VAL A 151 -7.43 10.57 7.72
N LEU A 152 -8.43 10.76 6.86
CA LEU A 152 -9.61 11.56 7.20
C LEU A 152 -10.43 10.92 8.33
N LEU A 153 -10.59 9.60 8.36
CA LEU A 153 -11.28 8.91 9.47
C LEU A 153 -10.56 9.11 10.80
N VAL A 154 -9.22 9.08 10.81
CA VAL A 154 -8.42 9.33 12.02
C VAL A 154 -8.62 10.74 12.52
N GLU A 155 -8.56 11.73 11.62
CA GLU A 155 -8.76 13.14 11.98
C GLU A 155 -10.16 13.38 12.57
N LEU A 156 -11.19 12.77 11.97
CA LEU A 156 -12.55 12.84 12.50
C LEU A 156 -12.69 12.18 13.88
N ALA A 157 -11.99 11.05 14.10
CA ALA A 157 -12.04 10.34 15.37
C ALA A 157 -11.32 11.09 16.50
N LEU A 158 -10.30 11.90 16.18
CA LEU A 158 -9.58 12.72 17.17
C LEU A 158 -10.36 13.96 17.62
N ARG A 159 -11.37 14.38 16.85
CA ARG A 159 -12.22 15.55 17.16
C ARG A 159 -13.52 15.16 17.89
N THR A 160 -13.72 13.89 18.18
CA THR A 160 -14.92 13.36 18.87
C THR A 160 -14.59 12.85 20.26
#